data_5c859d53a433fa005d895174b1f3dcfd
#
_entry.id   5c859d53a433fa005d895174b1f3dcfd
#
_cell.length_a   1.000
_cell.length_b   1.000
_cell.length_c   1.000
_cell.angle_alpha   90.00
_cell.angle_beta   90.00
_cell.angle_gamma   90.00
#
_symmetry.space_group_name_H-M   'P 1'
#
loop_
_entity.id
_entity.type
_entity.pdbx_description
1 polymer ?
#
loop_
_entity_poly.entity_id
_entity_poly.type
_entity_poly.pdbx_seq_one_letter_code
_entity_poly.pdbx_strand_id
1 'polypeptide(L)'
;MVHEILKSMHAVGKENAVSRKTLAALTGLSDRSMRSELEKERRSGILICSHMETGGGYYLPADGMEIREYYKAQTSRISSLILAREPFRRALQGDGYGG
;
A
#
# COMPACT_ATOMS: atom_id res chain seq x y z
N MET A 1 12.70 -9.29 1.56
CA MET A 1 12.82 -9.46 0.08
C MET A 1 12.53 -8.18 -0.69
N VAL A 2 11.34 -7.64 -0.59
CA VAL A 2 10.97 -6.43 -1.34
C VAL A 2 11.78 -5.21 -0.89
N HIS A 3 11.89 -5.03 0.41
CA HIS A 3 12.64 -3.93 1.02
C HIS A 3 14.09 -3.90 0.53
N GLU A 4 14.74 -5.05 0.51
CA GLU A 4 16.14 -5.14 0.09
C GLU A 4 16.32 -4.82 -1.39
N ILE A 5 15.37 -5.22 -2.22
CA ILE A 5 15.38 -4.90 -3.64
C ILE A 5 15.22 -3.39 -3.85
N LEU A 6 14.26 -2.79 -3.17
CA LEU A 6 14.07 -1.34 -3.24
C LEU A 6 15.32 -0.58 -2.79
N LYS A 7 15.94 -1.07 -1.73
CA LYS A 7 17.17 -0.49 -1.21
C LYS A 7 18.31 -0.59 -2.23
N SER A 8 18.48 -1.76 -2.85
CA SER A 8 19.52 -1.98 -3.84
C SER A 8 19.32 -1.15 -5.11
N MET A 9 18.08 -0.79 -5.41
CA MET A 9 17.74 0.05 -6.56
C MET A 9 17.76 1.54 -6.23
N HIS A 10 18.14 1.88 -5.03
CA HIS A 10 18.12 3.27 -4.56
C HIS A 10 16.74 3.91 -4.69
N ALA A 11 15.69 3.10 -4.48
CA ALA A 11 14.31 3.57 -4.53
C ALA A 11 13.94 4.26 -3.23
N VAL A 12 14.71 5.27 -2.88
CA VAL A 12 14.51 6.09 -1.68
C VAL A 12 13.95 7.43 -2.12
N GLY A 13 12.80 7.78 -1.60
CA GLY A 13 12.10 8.99 -2.01
C GLY A 13 11.07 8.70 -3.09
N LYS A 14 9.98 9.43 -3.03
CA LYS A 14 8.84 9.27 -3.93
C LYS A 14 9.23 9.39 -5.41
N GLU A 15 10.17 10.28 -5.71
CA GLU A 15 10.63 10.51 -7.08
C GLU A 15 11.41 9.33 -7.65
N ASN A 16 11.91 8.46 -6.80
CA ASN A 16 12.70 7.29 -7.20
C ASN A 16 11.90 5.98 -7.11
N ALA A 17 10.59 6.08 -7.08
CA ALA A 17 9.73 4.92 -6.96
C ALA A 17 9.93 3.94 -8.12
N VAL A 18 9.87 2.65 -7.80
CA VAL A 18 9.98 1.56 -8.77
C VAL A 18 8.58 1.06 -9.07
N SER A 19 8.25 0.92 -10.36
CA SER A 19 6.93 0.49 -10.76
C SER A 19 6.64 -0.92 -10.26
N ARG A 20 5.35 -1.20 -10.06
CA ARG A 20 4.90 -2.52 -9.61
C ARG A 20 5.37 -3.63 -10.56
N LYS A 21 5.27 -3.37 -11.87
CA LYS A 21 5.69 -4.34 -12.88
C LYS A 21 7.19 -4.64 -12.78
N THR A 22 8.00 -3.61 -12.65
CA THR A 22 9.44 -3.76 -12.51
C THR A 22 9.79 -4.50 -11.23
N LEU A 23 9.14 -4.14 -10.14
CA LEU A 23 9.39 -4.77 -8.85
C LEU A 23 9.04 -6.25 -8.88
N ALA A 24 7.89 -6.61 -9.47
CA ALA A 24 7.50 -8.00 -9.62
C ALA A 24 8.54 -8.78 -10.42
N ALA A 25 9.01 -8.19 -11.54
CA ALA A 25 10.04 -8.83 -12.37
C ALA A 25 11.33 -9.08 -11.60
N LEU A 26 11.73 -8.12 -10.79
CA LEU A 26 12.95 -8.23 -9.99
C LEU A 26 12.85 -9.26 -8.87
N THR A 27 11.66 -9.46 -8.33
CA THR A 27 11.45 -10.48 -7.30
C THR A 27 11.37 -11.88 -7.90
N GLY A 28 11.08 -11.99 -9.18
CA GLY A 28 10.80 -13.27 -9.82
C GLY A 28 9.45 -13.85 -9.43
N LEU A 29 8.64 -13.08 -8.73
CA LEU A 29 7.33 -13.53 -8.26
C LEU A 29 6.23 -12.97 -9.17
N SER A 30 5.05 -13.58 -9.10
CA SER A 30 3.87 -12.99 -9.72
C SER A 30 3.54 -11.67 -9.03
N ASP A 31 2.76 -10.83 -9.69
CA ASP A 31 2.31 -9.57 -9.09
C ASP A 31 1.62 -9.80 -7.74
N ARG A 32 0.78 -10.81 -7.69
CA ARG A 32 0.03 -11.16 -6.47
C ARG A 32 0.98 -11.58 -5.35
N SER A 33 1.93 -12.45 -5.65
CA SER A 33 2.87 -12.94 -4.65
C SER A 33 3.81 -11.83 -4.17
N MET A 34 4.24 -10.98 -5.08
CA MET A 34 5.07 -9.83 -4.73
C MET A 34 4.34 -8.89 -3.77
N ARG A 35 3.06 -8.62 -4.05
CA ARG A 35 2.25 -7.75 -3.19
C ARG A 35 2.00 -8.38 -1.83
N SER A 36 1.86 -9.70 -1.78
CA SER A 36 1.71 -10.43 -0.54
C SER A 36 2.97 -10.32 0.33
N GLU A 37 4.14 -10.48 -0.29
CA GLU A 37 5.42 -10.30 0.40
C GLU A 37 5.57 -8.87 0.92
N LEU A 38 5.19 -7.89 0.12
CA LEU A 38 5.26 -6.49 0.48
C LEU A 38 4.40 -6.21 1.73
N GLU A 39 3.18 -6.71 1.74
CA GLU A 39 2.27 -6.55 2.88
C GLU A 39 2.83 -7.22 4.14
N LYS A 40 3.44 -8.37 3.98
CA LYS A 40 4.07 -9.10 5.07
C LYS A 40 5.21 -8.28 5.70
N GLU A 41 6.03 -7.68 4.85
CA GLU A 41 7.12 -6.82 5.32
C GLU A 41 6.60 -5.58 6.02
N ARG A 42 5.54 -4.96 5.48
CA ARG A 42 4.89 -3.82 6.13
C ARG A 42 4.39 -4.18 7.52
N ARG A 43 3.77 -5.33 7.67
CA ARG A 43 3.27 -5.79 8.96
C ARG A 43 4.39 -6.07 9.96
N SER A 44 5.59 -6.37 9.47
CA SER A 44 6.75 -6.55 10.33
C SER A 44 7.38 -5.22 10.76
N GLY A 45 6.90 -4.10 10.24
CA GLY A 45 7.36 -2.77 10.62
C GLY A 45 8.24 -2.08 9.59
N ILE A 46 8.42 -2.67 8.42
CA ILE A 46 9.21 -2.06 7.36
C ILE A 46 8.39 -1.01 6.63
N LEU A 47 8.96 0.18 6.47
CA LEU A 47 8.27 1.31 5.85
C LEU A 47 8.44 1.26 4.34
N ILE A 48 7.43 0.74 3.65
CA ILE A 48 7.38 0.72 2.19
C ILE A 48 6.18 1.56 1.76
N CYS A 49 6.45 2.64 1.06
CA CYS A 49 5.42 3.54 0.57
C CYS A 49 5.02 3.17 -0.85
N SER A 50 3.84 3.60 -1.25
CA SER A 50 3.40 3.43 -2.63
C SER A 50 2.75 4.72 -3.13
N HIS A 51 2.88 4.97 -4.45
CA HIS A 51 2.15 6.04 -5.09
C HIS A 51 0.67 5.70 -5.11
N MET A 52 -0.14 6.67 -4.74
CA MET A 52 -1.60 6.52 -4.80
C MET A 52 -2.15 6.86 -6.19
N GLU A 53 -1.29 7.33 -7.08
CA GLU A 53 -1.68 7.78 -8.41
C GLU A 53 -1.58 6.66 -9.44
N THR A 54 -2.20 6.89 -10.59
CA THR A 54 -2.18 5.94 -11.71
C THR A 54 -0.74 5.62 -12.12
N GLY A 55 -0.49 4.34 -12.35
CA GLY A 55 0.84 3.88 -12.72
C GLY A 55 1.80 3.76 -11.56
N GLY A 56 1.31 3.98 -10.36
CA GLY A 56 2.06 4.04 -9.13
C GLY A 56 3.27 3.12 -9.02
N GLY A 57 4.05 3.30 -8.01
CA GLY A 57 5.22 2.49 -7.75
C GLY A 57 5.47 2.45 -6.26
N TYR A 58 6.54 1.77 -5.89
CA TYR A 58 6.90 1.58 -4.50
C TYR A 58 8.23 2.24 -4.21
N TYR A 59 8.37 2.77 -3.01
CA TYR A 59 9.61 3.44 -2.60
C TYR A 59 9.76 3.37 -1.09
N LEU A 60 10.99 3.54 -0.64
CA LEU A 60 11.28 3.71 0.77
C LEU A 60 11.24 5.22 1.08
N PRO A 61 10.68 5.64 2.20
CA PRO A 61 10.61 7.06 2.51
C PRO A 61 12.00 7.66 2.69
N ALA A 62 12.21 8.84 2.14
CA ALA A 62 13.48 9.53 2.24
C ALA A 62 13.62 10.26 3.59
N ASP A 63 12.49 10.69 4.17
CA ASP A 63 12.47 11.49 5.38
C ASP A 63 11.13 11.39 6.09
N GLY A 64 11.02 12.08 7.23
CA GLY A 64 9.81 12.09 8.03
C GLY A 64 8.62 12.74 7.33
N MET A 65 8.88 13.66 6.41
CA MET A 65 7.81 14.30 5.65
C MET A 65 7.11 13.29 4.75
N GLU A 66 7.86 12.45 4.06
CA GLU A 66 7.29 11.42 3.19
C GLU A 66 6.55 10.37 4.01
N ILE A 67 7.05 10.02 5.18
CA ILE A 67 6.35 9.11 6.09
C ILE A 67 5.00 9.70 6.47
N ARG A 68 4.97 10.97 6.82
CA ARG A 68 3.75 11.67 7.23
C ARG A 68 2.75 11.79 6.09
N GLU A 69 3.22 12.12 4.90
CA GLU A 69 2.38 12.22 3.72
C GLU A 69 1.71 10.88 3.39
N TYR A 70 2.48 9.81 3.43
CA TYR A 70 1.95 8.49 3.15
C TYR A 70 0.95 8.06 4.21
N TYR A 71 1.26 8.32 5.48
CA TYR A 71 0.35 8.03 6.59
C TYR A 71 -0.99 8.74 6.42
N LYS A 72 -0.95 10.03 6.05
CA LYS A 72 -2.17 10.80 5.81
C LYS A 72 -2.99 10.24 4.64
N ALA A 73 -2.32 9.89 3.56
CA ALA A 73 -2.99 9.31 2.38
C ALA A 73 -3.66 7.99 2.74
N GLN A 74 -2.98 7.14 3.50
CA GLN A 74 -3.55 5.87 3.94
C GLN A 74 -4.72 6.08 4.88
N THR A 75 -4.61 7.03 5.80
CA THR A 75 -5.70 7.35 6.74
C THR A 75 -6.94 7.80 6.00
N SER A 76 -6.79 8.68 5.00
CA SER A 76 -7.91 9.14 4.17
C SER A 76 -8.57 7.98 3.42
N ARG A 77 -7.75 7.08 2.87
CA ARG A 77 -8.25 5.92 2.14
C ARG A 77 -9.04 4.99 3.05
N ILE A 78 -8.52 4.72 4.24
CA ILE A 78 -9.21 3.89 5.25
C ILE A 78 -10.53 4.53 5.63
N SER A 79 -10.54 5.82 5.89
CA SER A 79 -11.76 6.55 6.25
C SER A 79 -12.80 6.48 5.15
N SER A 80 -12.40 6.65 3.89
CA SER A 80 -13.30 6.53 2.75
C SER A 80 -13.91 5.15 2.64
N LEU A 81 -13.10 4.11 2.86
CA LEU A 81 -13.58 2.73 2.82
C LEU A 81 -14.56 2.45 3.95
N ILE A 82 -14.30 2.97 5.15
CA ILE A 82 -15.21 2.84 6.27
C ILE A 82 -16.55 3.51 5.96
N LEU A 83 -16.52 4.72 5.42
CA LEU A 83 -17.74 5.45 5.05
C LEU A 83 -18.51 4.72 3.96
N ALA A 84 -17.84 4.18 2.97
CA ALA A 84 -18.49 3.43 1.91
C ALA A 84 -19.11 2.14 2.41
N ARG A 85 -18.57 1.55 3.46
CA ARG A 85 -19.09 0.34 4.08
C ARG A 85 -20.32 0.60 4.95
N GLU A 86 -20.45 1.81 5.47
CA GLU A 86 -21.47 2.14 6.48
C GLU A 86 -22.92 1.81 6.09
N PRO A 87 -23.38 2.09 4.85
CA PRO A 87 -24.74 1.70 4.46
C PRO A 87 -24.97 0.20 4.57
N PHE A 88 -23.99 -0.61 4.25
CA PHE A 88 -24.10 -2.07 4.33
C PHE A 88 -24.17 -2.53 5.79
N ARG A 89 -23.38 -1.92 6.65
CA ARG A 89 -23.43 -2.23 8.08
C ARG A 89 -24.81 -1.91 8.67
N ARG A 90 -25.38 -0.77 8.31
CA ARG A 90 -26.72 -0.39 8.74
C ARG A 90 -27.78 -1.34 8.23
N ALA A 91 -27.65 -1.76 6.98
CA ALA A 91 -28.60 -2.71 6.40
C ALA A 91 -28.57 -4.05 7.13
N LEU A 92 -27.38 -4.52 7.52
CA LEU A 92 -27.26 -5.77 8.29
C LEU A 92 -27.82 -5.66 9.71
N GLN A 93 -27.77 -4.48 10.31
CA GLN A 93 -28.30 -4.24 11.64
C GLN A 93 -29.80 -3.95 11.60
N GLY A 94 -30.25 -3.44 10.46
CA GLY A 94 -31.66 -3.10 10.27
C GLY A 94 -32.48 -4.31 9.89
N ASP A 95 -33.81 -4.14 9.91
CA ASP A 95 -34.72 -5.19 9.53
C ASP A 95 -34.76 -5.33 8.01
N GLY A 96 -34.92 -6.53 7.53
CA GLY A 96 -35.18 -6.78 6.15
C GLY A 96 -34.05 -7.42 5.39
N TYR A 97 -32.83 -7.40 5.92
CA TYR A 97 -31.69 -8.00 5.24
C TYR A 97 -31.05 -9.12 6.04
N GLY A 98 -31.38 -9.19 7.30
CA GLY A 98 -30.80 -10.18 8.16
C GLY A 98 -31.51 -11.53 8.11
N GLY A 99 -32.37 -11.65 7.18
CA GLY A 99 -33.25 -12.83 7.02
C GLY A 99 -32.54 -14.13 6.95
#